data_bc4f1f872abbb9b22d67a9c0acc2d520
#
_entry.id   bc4f1f872abbb9b22d67a9c0acc2d520
#
_cell.length_a   1.000
_cell.length_b   1.000
_cell.length_c   1.000
_cell.angle_alpha   90.00
_cell.angle_beta   90.00
_cell.angle_gamma   90.00
#
_symmetry.space_group_name_H-M   'P 1'
#
loop_
_entity.id
_entity.type
_entity.pdbx_description
1 polymer ?
#
loop_
_entity_poly.entity_id
_entity_poly.type
_entity_poly.pdbx_seq_one_letter_code
_entity_poly.pdbx_strand_id
1 'polypeptide(L)'
;MDIIKKFGDMVGERSIRDPEKARKLLLTGYRLQEKRLQLFPDRKLPASGQYVARVVMQNIIKALAKPDDTALVSIFVPGELLTAAGITPYSVEAMSCFIAGTRCEQAFLAQTESEGFPETMCSYH
;
A
#
# COMPACT_ATOMS: atom_id res chain seq x y z
N MET A 1 -21.84 7.74 5.78
CA MET A 1 -21.33 6.34 5.76
C MET A 1 -19.90 6.37 5.23
N ASP A 2 -18.92 5.97 6.04
CA ASP A 2 -17.50 6.04 5.65
C ASP A 2 -17.13 4.84 4.74
N ILE A 3 -17.09 5.09 3.44
CA ILE A 3 -16.80 4.08 2.41
C ILE A 3 -15.38 3.53 2.58
N ILE A 4 -14.44 4.39 2.99
CA ILE A 4 -13.04 4.01 3.20
C ILE A 4 -12.95 3.02 4.35
N LYS A 5 -13.62 3.30 5.46
CA LYS A 5 -13.64 2.38 6.61
C LYS A 5 -14.22 1.03 6.25
N LYS A 6 -15.36 0.99 5.55
CA LYS A 6 -15.96 -0.28 5.09
C LYS A 6 -15.03 -1.07 4.17
N PHE A 7 -14.33 -0.38 3.29
CA PHE A 7 -13.34 -1.02 2.44
C PHE A 7 -12.18 -1.57 3.27
N GLY A 8 -11.66 -0.81 4.24
CA GLY A 8 -10.62 -1.24 5.16
C GLY A 8 -11.02 -2.47 5.99
N ASP A 9 -12.22 -2.45 6.58
CA ASP A 9 -12.76 -3.58 7.34
C ASP A 9 -12.82 -4.86 6.49
N MET A 10 -13.29 -4.74 5.24
CA MET A 10 -13.37 -5.86 4.29
C MET A 10 -11.98 -6.39 3.89
N VAL A 11 -10.99 -5.52 3.74
CA VAL A 11 -9.60 -5.90 3.48
C VAL A 11 -9.03 -6.62 4.71
N GLY A 12 -9.20 -6.05 5.90
CA GLY A 12 -8.71 -6.61 7.16
C GLY A 12 -9.26 -8.01 7.43
N GLU A 13 -10.57 -8.23 7.30
CA GLU A 13 -11.18 -9.55 7.45
C GLU A 13 -10.63 -10.58 6.45
N ARG A 14 -10.35 -10.15 5.22
CA ARG A 14 -9.82 -11.04 4.19
C ARG A 14 -8.35 -11.32 4.34
N SER A 15 -7.56 -10.38 4.85
CA SER A 15 -6.11 -10.55 5.02
C SER A 15 -5.77 -11.75 5.91
N ILE A 16 -6.57 -12.00 6.93
CA ILE A 16 -6.40 -13.14 7.86
C ILE A 16 -6.76 -14.47 7.20
N ARG A 17 -7.81 -14.49 6.35
CA ARG A 17 -8.35 -15.75 5.78
C ARG A 17 -7.73 -16.11 4.43
N ASP A 18 -7.44 -15.12 3.61
CA ASP A 18 -6.95 -15.28 2.25
C ASP A 18 -6.17 -14.03 1.83
N PRO A 19 -4.86 -13.97 2.18
CA PRO A 19 -4.01 -12.81 1.90
C PRO A 19 -3.98 -12.43 0.41
N GLU A 20 -4.05 -13.43 -0.47
CA GLU A 20 -4.03 -13.20 -1.91
C GLU A 20 -5.30 -12.50 -2.42
N LYS A 21 -6.45 -12.85 -1.87
CA LYS A 21 -7.70 -12.12 -2.18
C LYS A 21 -7.69 -10.72 -1.58
N ALA A 22 -7.12 -10.53 -0.38
CA ALA A 22 -6.95 -9.21 0.21
C ALA A 22 -6.05 -8.32 -0.67
N ARG A 23 -4.92 -8.85 -1.14
CA ARG A 23 -4.02 -8.17 -2.08
C ARG A 23 -4.75 -7.74 -3.36
N LYS A 24 -5.52 -8.64 -3.98
CA LYS A 24 -6.31 -8.34 -5.19
C LYS A 24 -7.38 -7.28 -4.93
N LEU A 25 -7.99 -7.29 -3.75
CA LEU A 25 -8.98 -6.29 -3.36
C LEU A 25 -8.33 -4.91 -3.21
N LEU A 26 -7.18 -4.82 -2.52
CA LEU A 26 -6.38 -3.59 -2.41
C LEU A 26 -5.99 -3.07 -3.78
N LEU A 27 -5.45 -3.94 -4.64
CA LEU A 27 -5.07 -3.60 -6.01
C LEU A 27 -6.23 -3.01 -6.81
N THR A 28 -7.41 -3.59 -6.68
CA THR A 28 -8.62 -3.09 -7.35
C THR A 28 -9.03 -1.71 -6.82
N GLY A 29 -9.01 -1.53 -5.51
CA GLY A 29 -9.30 -0.23 -4.87
C GLY A 29 -8.34 0.87 -5.30
N TYR A 30 -7.03 0.57 -5.31
CA TYR A 30 -6.02 1.57 -5.72
C TYR A 30 -6.07 1.88 -7.23
N ARG A 31 -6.37 0.92 -8.09
CA ARG A 31 -6.62 1.19 -9.52
C ARG A 31 -7.83 2.08 -9.74
N LEU A 32 -8.89 1.90 -8.95
CA LEU A 32 -10.05 2.77 -9.00
C LEU A 32 -9.71 4.19 -8.52
N GLN A 33 -8.93 4.30 -7.44
CA GLN A 33 -8.47 5.59 -6.93
C GLN A 33 -7.52 6.30 -7.93
N GLU A 34 -6.63 5.57 -8.57
CA GLU A 34 -5.77 6.13 -9.63
C GLU A 34 -6.60 6.73 -10.77
N LYS A 35 -7.58 5.98 -11.28
CA LYS A 35 -8.51 6.48 -12.30
C LYS A 35 -9.27 7.73 -11.83
N ARG A 36 -9.70 7.75 -10.58
CA ARG A 36 -10.34 8.93 -10.00
C ARG A 36 -9.41 10.14 -9.99
N LEU A 37 -8.14 9.97 -9.58
CA LEU A 37 -7.15 11.05 -9.60
C LEU A 37 -6.87 11.56 -11.01
N GLN A 38 -6.95 10.71 -12.02
CA GLN A 38 -6.79 11.09 -13.43
C GLN A 38 -8.00 11.88 -13.96
N LEU A 39 -9.21 11.43 -13.67
CA LEU A 39 -10.45 12.00 -14.20
C LEU A 39 -10.92 13.23 -13.40
N PHE A 40 -10.67 13.23 -12.09
CA PHE A 40 -11.11 14.27 -11.17
C PHE A 40 -9.93 14.73 -10.30
N PRO A 41 -8.97 15.48 -10.89
CA PRO A 41 -7.81 15.98 -10.15
C PRO A 41 -8.26 16.94 -9.04
N ASP A 42 -7.60 16.86 -7.88
CA ASP A 42 -7.89 17.77 -6.78
C ASP A 42 -7.38 19.18 -7.12
N ARG A 43 -8.30 20.10 -7.37
CA ARG A 43 -7.98 21.51 -7.72
C ARG A 43 -7.29 22.28 -6.59
N LYS A 44 -7.29 21.76 -5.36
CA LYS A 44 -6.57 22.35 -4.22
C LYS A 44 -5.07 22.05 -4.25
N LEU A 45 -4.67 21.01 -4.99
CA LEU A 45 -3.27 20.65 -5.15
C LEU A 45 -2.67 21.32 -6.39
N PRO A 46 -1.44 21.85 -6.29
CA PRO A 46 -0.70 22.31 -7.47
C PRO A 46 -0.43 21.15 -8.43
N ALA A 47 -0.12 21.45 -9.70
CA ALA A 47 0.12 20.43 -10.72
C ALA A 47 1.21 19.43 -10.33
N SER A 48 2.28 19.88 -9.66
CA SER A 48 3.34 19.03 -9.12
C SER A 48 2.82 18.05 -8.06
N GLY A 49 1.98 18.52 -7.14
CA GLY A 49 1.36 17.67 -6.11
C GLY A 49 0.44 16.61 -6.72
N GLN A 50 -0.34 16.97 -7.73
CA GLN A 50 -1.18 16.02 -8.47
C GLN A 50 -0.34 14.96 -9.21
N TYR A 51 0.79 15.37 -9.79
CA TYR A 51 1.73 14.46 -10.42
C TYR A 51 2.32 13.46 -9.42
N VAL A 52 2.82 13.95 -8.28
CA VAL A 52 3.38 13.12 -7.21
C VAL A 52 2.34 12.12 -6.70
N ALA A 53 1.10 12.56 -6.42
CA ALA A 53 0.04 11.68 -5.96
C ALA A 53 -0.23 10.52 -6.94
N ARG A 54 -0.18 10.78 -8.25
CA ARG A 54 -0.34 9.73 -9.27
C ARG A 54 0.84 8.77 -9.30
N VAL A 55 2.08 9.28 -9.27
CA VAL A 55 3.29 8.45 -9.27
C VAL A 55 3.31 7.53 -8.06
N VAL A 56 3.01 8.05 -6.87
CA VAL A 56 2.94 7.28 -5.63
C VAL A 56 1.88 6.18 -5.75
N MET A 57 0.70 6.49 -6.29
CA MET A 57 -0.36 5.50 -6.51
C MET A 57 0.05 4.42 -7.53
N GLN A 58 0.73 4.80 -8.60
CA GLN A 58 1.22 3.85 -9.61
C GLN A 58 2.27 2.90 -9.05
N ASN A 59 3.14 3.38 -8.16
CA ASN A 59 4.15 2.55 -7.52
C ASN A 59 3.55 1.47 -6.62
N ILE A 60 2.56 1.80 -5.78
CA ILE A 60 1.88 0.78 -4.96
C ILE A 60 1.11 -0.22 -5.83
N ILE A 61 0.45 0.25 -6.88
CA ILE A 61 -0.24 -0.62 -7.83
C ILE A 61 0.73 -1.60 -8.49
N LYS A 62 1.92 -1.13 -8.90
CA LYS A 62 2.96 -1.96 -9.51
C LYS A 62 3.44 -3.04 -8.54
N ALA A 63 3.73 -2.65 -7.28
CA ALA A 63 4.17 -3.58 -6.24
C ALA A 63 3.11 -4.66 -5.96
N LEU A 64 1.85 -4.26 -5.78
CA LEU A 64 0.75 -5.21 -5.53
C LEU A 64 0.40 -6.08 -6.75
N ALA A 65 0.63 -5.60 -7.97
CA ALA A 65 0.34 -6.37 -9.19
C ALA A 65 1.36 -7.47 -9.45
N LYS A 66 2.62 -7.25 -9.05
CA LYS A 66 3.73 -8.16 -9.30
C LYS A 66 4.56 -8.39 -8.03
N PRO A 67 4.01 -9.08 -7.04
CA PRO A 67 4.70 -9.29 -5.76
C PRO A 67 6.02 -10.05 -5.93
N ASP A 68 6.08 -11.02 -6.85
CA ASP A 68 7.28 -11.84 -7.09
C ASP A 68 8.45 -11.05 -7.71
N ASP A 69 8.14 -9.95 -8.41
CA ASP A 69 9.12 -9.03 -9.00
C ASP A 69 9.40 -7.83 -8.07
N THR A 70 8.88 -7.83 -6.84
CA THR A 70 8.96 -6.70 -5.90
C THR A 70 9.76 -7.07 -4.66
N ALA A 71 10.75 -6.23 -4.32
CA ALA A 71 11.46 -6.29 -3.05
C ALA A 71 10.94 -5.19 -2.11
N LEU A 72 10.48 -5.60 -0.93
CA LEU A 72 10.18 -4.67 0.15
C LEU A 72 11.49 -4.24 0.81
N VAL A 73 11.72 -2.95 0.87
CA VAL A 73 12.98 -2.36 1.35
C VAL A 73 12.70 -1.17 2.26
N SER A 74 13.64 -0.87 3.16
CA SER A 74 13.59 0.40 3.89
C SER A 74 13.85 1.57 2.94
N ILE A 75 13.27 2.73 3.24
CA ILE A 75 13.48 3.99 2.50
C ILE A 75 14.96 4.38 2.35
N PHE A 76 15.85 3.86 3.20
CA PHE A 76 17.29 4.12 3.15
C PHE A 76 18.06 3.21 2.18
N VAL A 77 17.43 2.19 1.62
CA VAL A 77 18.08 1.29 0.65
C VAL A 77 18.14 1.96 -0.72
N PRO A 78 19.31 1.97 -1.39
CA PRO A 78 19.45 2.50 -2.74
C PRO A 78 18.69 1.61 -3.74
N GLY A 79 17.43 1.96 -3.99
CA GLY A 79 16.52 1.19 -4.85
C GLY A 79 16.98 1.09 -6.31
N GLU A 80 17.90 1.97 -6.74
CA GLU A 80 18.46 2.00 -8.09
C GLU A 80 19.20 0.70 -8.44
N LEU A 81 19.87 0.09 -7.47
CA LEU A 81 20.56 -1.19 -7.66
C LEU A 81 19.58 -2.32 -7.96
N LEU A 82 18.46 -2.36 -7.23
CA LEU A 82 17.39 -3.33 -7.48
C LEU A 82 16.72 -3.11 -8.83
N THR A 83 16.48 -1.84 -9.16
CA THR A 83 15.90 -1.47 -10.46
C THR A 83 16.82 -1.88 -11.62
N ALA A 84 18.13 -1.72 -11.47
CA ALA A 84 19.12 -2.17 -12.46
C ALA A 84 19.12 -3.69 -12.62
N ALA A 85 18.80 -4.43 -11.57
CA ALA A 85 18.63 -5.89 -11.58
C ALA A 85 17.23 -6.36 -12.07
N GLY A 86 16.36 -5.44 -12.50
CA GLY A 86 14.99 -5.76 -12.94
C GLY A 86 14.00 -6.00 -11.80
N ILE A 87 14.39 -5.75 -10.55
CA ILE A 87 13.54 -5.88 -9.36
C ILE A 87 12.89 -4.53 -9.05
N THR A 88 11.62 -4.52 -8.73
CA THR A 88 10.89 -3.32 -8.31
C THR A 88 11.12 -3.09 -6.80
N PRO A 89 11.87 -2.05 -6.38
CA PRO A 89 11.95 -1.70 -4.96
C PRO A 89 10.66 -1.01 -4.52
N TYR A 90 10.16 -1.36 -3.35
CA TYR A 90 9.04 -0.65 -2.72
C TYR A 90 9.28 -0.49 -1.22
N SER A 91 9.14 0.74 -0.70
CA SER A 91 9.38 1.05 0.71
C SER A 91 8.31 0.42 1.61
N VAL A 92 8.74 -0.28 2.68
CA VAL A 92 7.85 -0.82 3.71
C VAL A 92 7.11 0.31 4.43
N GLU A 93 7.76 1.44 4.64
CA GLU A 93 7.17 2.61 5.28
C GLU A 93 6.06 3.21 4.39
N ALA A 94 6.26 3.25 3.06
CA ALA A 94 5.23 3.68 2.14
C ALA A 94 4.06 2.69 2.10
N MET A 95 4.32 1.38 2.17
CA MET A 95 3.28 0.35 2.26
C MET A 95 2.42 0.56 3.52
N SER A 96 3.06 0.77 4.66
CA SER A 96 2.37 1.03 5.94
C SER A 96 1.49 2.28 5.87
N CYS A 97 1.96 3.36 5.24
CA CYS A 97 1.14 4.56 5.01
C CYS A 97 -0.11 4.27 4.16
N PHE A 98 -0.01 3.42 3.14
CA PHE A 98 -1.17 3.02 2.34
C PHE A 98 -2.15 2.15 3.12
N ILE A 99 -1.65 1.22 3.94
CA ILE A 99 -2.46 0.37 4.83
C ILE A 99 -3.23 1.26 5.82
N ALA A 100 -2.54 2.21 6.48
CA ALA A 100 -3.17 3.18 7.38
C ALA A 100 -4.19 4.08 6.64
N GLY A 101 -3.87 4.52 5.43
CA GLY A 101 -4.78 5.31 4.59
C GLY A 101 -6.07 4.56 4.22
N THR A 102 -6.04 3.23 4.17
CA THR A 102 -7.22 2.38 3.96
C THR A 102 -7.92 1.99 5.26
N ARG A 103 -7.39 2.39 6.42
CA ARG A 103 -7.93 2.11 7.76
C ARG A 103 -8.09 0.62 8.05
N CYS A 104 -7.16 -0.20 7.58
CA CYS A 104 -7.09 -1.63 7.86
C CYS A 104 -5.87 -2.03 8.71
N GLU A 105 -5.10 -1.06 9.21
CA GLU A 105 -3.86 -1.26 9.97
C GLU A 105 -4.05 -2.15 11.19
N GLN A 106 -5.17 -2.01 11.91
CA GLN A 106 -5.42 -2.80 13.13
C GLN A 106 -5.46 -4.31 12.86
N ALA A 107 -5.99 -4.73 11.71
CA ALA A 107 -6.04 -6.13 11.35
C ALA A 107 -4.64 -6.70 11.08
N PHE A 108 -3.77 -5.91 10.45
CA PHE A 108 -2.38 -6.32 10.18
C PHE A 108 -1.54 -6.33 11.46
N LEU A 109 -1.70 -5.33 12.34
CA LEU A 109 -1.02 -5.31 13.64
C LEU A 109 -1.43 -6.52 14.49
N ALA A 110 -2.73 -6.79 14.63
CA ALA A 110 -3.21 -7.94 15.38
C ALA A 110 -2.70 -9.27 14.81
N GLN A 111 -2.58 -9.40 13.50
CA GLN A 111 -2.00 -10.58 12.86
C GLN A 111 -0.51 -10.73 13.24
N THR A 112 0.26 -9.65 13.14
CA THR A 112 1.69 -9.63 13.47
C THR A 112 1.93 -9.99 14.93
N GLU A 113 1.15 -9.44 15.86
CA GLU A 113 1.19 -9.76 17.28
C GLU A 113 0.84 -11.23 17.53
N SER A 114 -0.15 -11.79 16.82
CA SER A 114 -0.52 -13.20 16.94
C SER A 114 0.59 -14.14 16.47
N GLU A 115 1.49 -13.69 15.62
CA GLU A 115 2.69 -14.40 15.16
C GLU A 115 3.88 -14.25 16.11
N GLY A 116 3.72 -13.53 17.22
CA GLY A 116 4.70 -13.42 18.30
C GLY A 116 5.60 -12.18 18.20
N PHE A 117 5.30 -11.23 17.33
CA PHE A 117 6.01 -9.96 17.32
C PHE A 117 5.55 -9.06 18.47
N PRO A 118 6.46 -8.39 19.19
CA PRO A 118 6.10 -7.57 20.33
C PRO A 118 5.44 -6.25 19.91
N GLU A 119 4.46 -5.78 20.68
CA GLU A 119 3.78 -4.49 20.48
C GLU A 119 4.75 -3.27 20.47
N THR A 120 5.97 -3.46 21.02
CA THR A 120 7.00 -2.43 21.06
C THR A 120 7.75 -2.24 19.74
N MET A 121 7.51 -3.11 18.75
CA MET A 121 8.08 -2.92 17.41
C MET A 121 7.49 -1.69 16.71
N CYS A 122 8.30 -1.09 15.85
CA CYS A 122 7.85 0.00 15.01
C CYS A 122 6.72 -0.48 14.08
N SER A 123 5.54 0.13 14.18
CA SER A 123 4.37 -0.23 13.37
C SER A 123 4.51 0.07 11.86
N TYR A 124 5.62 0.68 11.46
CA TYR A 124 5.96 0.92 10.04
C TYR A 124 6.84 -0.18 9.42
N HIS A 125 7.24 -1.16 10.18
CA HIS A 125 7.98 -2.35 9.76
C HIS A 125 7.18 -3.59 10.16
#